data_71351ca4e2cfb564b32781a884049ae7
#
_entry.id   71351ca4e2cfb564b32781a884049ae7
#
_cell.length_a   1.000
_cell.length_b   1.000
_cell.length_c   1.000
_cell.angle_alpha   90.00
_cell.angle_beta   90.00
_cell.angle_gamma   90.00
#
_symmetry.space_group_name_H-M   'P 1'
#
loop_
_entity.id
_entity.type
_entity.pdbx_description
1 polymer ?
#
loop_
_entity_poly.entity_id
_entity_poly.type
_entity_poly.pdbx_seq_one_letter_code
_entity_poly.pdbx_strand_id
1 'polypeptide(L)'
;TQMCLHAKSNYIIKTKNFAIRHYSNLTKDKVGSEAPVVNIKPAKYYDNAYDLKSLILKDNKNKSGIYKFTNKLNGNFYIGSSKDLSKRFIKYFNLSYISTVKNNLTISRALIKYGYSNFTLEILEYCELPVLLDREQYYLDLLRPSYNIAKIAGSTLGVPKSDETKAKISKSLKGVYAGENSPLFGRTHTEETLLLMSKAHQGTNNIMYGKTHTEQTKLLMRLRRLKKVKLMLRKQKKQSQRQMEQRFICMQLA
;
A
#
# COMPACT_ATOMS: atom_id res chain seq x y z
N THR A 1 -9.73 -13.93 35.98
CA THR A 1 -9.81 -12.92 34.86
C THR A 1 -8.84 -13.23 33.69
N GLN A 2 -7.84 -14.10 33.88
CA GLN A 2 -6.87 -14.47 32.81
C GLN A 2 -7.37 -15.59 31.87
N MET A 3 -8.31 -16.41 32.26
CA MET A 3 -8.84 -17.50 31.41
C MET A 3 -9.73 -17.06 30.22
N CYS A 4 -10.37 -15.89 30.28
CA CYS A 4 -11.24 -15.42 29.22
C CYS A 4 -10.51 -14.83 27.98
N LEU A 5 -9.28 -14.39 28.13
CA LEU A 5 -8.52 -13.78 27.02
C LEU A 5 -7.90 -14.84 26.09
N HIS A 6 -7.54 -16.02 26.60
CA HIS A 6 -6.99 -17.11 25.78
C HIS A 6 -8.03 -17.80 24.89
N ALA A 7 -9.28 -17.87 25.32
CA ALA A 7 -10.36 -18.49 24.55
C ALA A 7 -10.75 -17.64 23.31
N LYS A 8 -10.72 -16.31 23.42
CA LYS A 8 -11.02 -15.42 22.28
C LYS A 8 -9.93 -15.41 21.22
N SER A 9 -8.65 -15.50 21.61
CA SER A 9 -7.53 -15.58 20.67
C SER A 9 -7.54 -16.86 19.86
N ASN A 10 -7.84 -18.00 20.49
CA ASN A 10 -7.92 -19.30 19.80
C ASN A 10 -9.12 -19.42 18.86
N TYR A 11 -10.23 -18.73 19.13
CA TYR A 11 -11.40 -18.73 18.24
C TYR A 11 -11.12 -17.95 16.95
N ILE A 12 -10.45 -16.79 17.04
CA ILE A 12 -10.08 -15.97 15.89
C ILE A 12 -9.05 -16.68 15.00
N ILE A 13 -8.10 -17.42 15.59
CA ILE A 13 -7.10 -18.17 14.82
C ILE A 13 -7.74 -19.39 14.12
N LYS A 14 -8.68 -20.09 14.77
CA LYS A 14 -9.40 -21.21 14.14
C LYS A 14 -10.30 -20.79 12.98
N THR A 15 -10.98 -19.64 13.09
CA THR A 15 -11.82 -19.14 11.99
C THR A 15 -11.00 -18.64 10.79
N LYS A 16 -9.83 -18.00 11.01
CA LYS A 16 -8.93 -17.61 9.91
C LYS A 16 -8.33 -18.84 9.19
N ASN A 17 -7.95 -19.86 9.92
CA ASN A 17 -7.42 -21.10 9.33
C ASN A 17 -8.48 -21.93 8.61
N PHE A 18 -9.75 -21.87 9.03
CA PHE A 18 -10.85 -22.55 8.34
C PHE A 18 -11.16 -21.87 6.99
N ALA A 19 -11.21 -20.55 6.95
CA ALA A 19 -11.38 -19.79 5.70
C ALA A 19 -10.23 -20.04 4.72
N ILE A 20 -8.97 -20.02 5.18
CA ILE A 20 -7.78 -20.27 4.35
C ILE A 20 -7.75 -21.69 3.80
N ARG A 21 -8.16 -22.71 4.59
CA ARG A 21 -8.22 -24.12 4.12
C ARG A 21 -9.31 -24.35 3.09
N HIS A 22 -10.45 -23.68 3.20
CA HIS A 22 -11.53 -23.83 2.21
C HIS A 22 -11.18 -23.20 0.87
N TYR A 23 -10.38 -22.10 0.87
CA TYR A 23 -9.90 -21.44 -0.35
C TYR A 23 -8.78 -22.19 -1.06
N SER A 24 -7.89 -22.89 -0.33
CA SER A 24 -6.76 -23.61 -0.93
C SER A 24 -7.18 -24.87 -1.72
N ASN A 25 -8.36 -25.41 -1.45
CA ASN A 25 -8.88 -26.59 -2.16
C ASN A 25 -9.70 -26.25 -3.42
N LEU A 26 -10.09 -24.98 -3.60
CA LEU A 26 -10.88 -24.54 -4.77
C LEU A 26 -10.04 -24.05 -5.97
N THR A 27 -8.72 -23.89 -5.80
CA THR A 27 -7.87 -23.27 -6.83
C THR A 27 -6.94 -24.22 -7.58
N LYS A 28 -7.04 -25.55 -7.36
CA LYS A 28 -6.09 -26.50 -7.99
C LYS A 28 -6.57 -27.20 -9.24
N ASP A 29 -7.83 -27.06 -9.63
CA ASP A 29 -8.31 -27.71 -10.87
C ASP A 29 -9.00 -26.70 -11.79
N LYS A 30 -8.43 -26.63 -13.01
CA LYS A 30 -8.92 -25.96 -14.24
C LYS A 30 -8.48 -24.52 -14.51
N VAL A 31 -7.36 -24.42 -15.18
CA VAL A 31 -7.10 -23.42 -16.22
C VAL A 31 -8.13 -23.66 -17.35
N GLY A 32 -9.15 -22.84 -17.40
CA GLY A 32 -10.20 -22.85 -18.42
C GLY A 32 -11.13 -21.67 -18.19
N SER A 33 -11.08 -20.69 -19.09
CA SER A 33 -11.91 -19.49 -19.24
C SER A 33 -13.35 -19.59 -18.70
N GLU A 34 -13.70 -18.65 -17.89
CA GLU A 34 -14.99 -18.15 -17.38
C GLU A 34 -15.05 -18.21 -15.86
N ALA A 35 -14.96 -17.00 -15.25
CA ALA A 35 -15.23 -16.88 -13.81
C ALA A 35 -16.67 -17.35 -13.55
N PRO A 36 -16.93 -18.17 -12.50
CA PRO A 36 -18.27 -18.59 -12.18
C PRO A 36 -19.15 -17.36 -12.00
N VAL A 37 -20.26 -17.27 -12.75
CA VAL A 37 -21.27 -16.25 -12.57
C VAL A 37 -21.94 -16.52 -11.23
N VAL A 38 -21.42 -15.93 -10.18
CA VAL A 38 -22.00 -16.01 -8.85
C VAL A 38 -23.21 -15.07 -8.83
N ASN A 39 -24.40 -15.65 -8.96
CA ASN A 39 -25.64 -14.88 -8.91
C ASN A 39 -25.93 -14.46 -7.46
N ILE A 40 -25.41 -13.28 -7.08
CA ILE A 40 -25.65 -12.68 -5.77
C ILE A 40 -26.96 -11.89 -5.86
N LYS A 41 -27.98 -12.33 -5.10
CA LYS A 41 -29.21 -11.58 -4.95
C LYS A 41 -28.97 -10.41 -3.99
N PRO A 42 -29.00 -9.14 -4.44
CA PRO A 42 -28.80 -8.00 -3.56
C PRO A 42 -29.99 -7.83 -2.60
N ALA A 43 -29.74 -7.33 -1.39
CA ALA A 43 -30.78 -6.99 -0.43
C ALA A 43 -31.69 -5.85 -0.93
N LYS A 44 -31.14 -4.91 -1.70
CA LYS A 44 -31.85 -3.83 -2.39
C LYS A 44 -31.18 -3.51 -3.71
N TYR A 45 -31.98 -3.16 -4.71
CA TYR A 45 -31.53 -2.77 -6.04
C TYR A 45 -32.17 -1.45 -6.45
N TYR A 46 -31.37 -0.54 -6.99
CA TYR A 46 -31.80 0.75 -7.52
C TYR A 46 -31.21 0.91 -8.93
N ASP A 47 -32.08 0.90 -9.94
CA ASP A 47 -31.65 0.95 -11.34
C ASP A 47 -31.00 2.28 -11.73
N ASN A 48 -31.48 3.39 -11.16
CA ASN A 48 -30.94 4.73 -11.44
C ASN A 48 -30.60 5.43 -10.13
N ALA A 49 -29.29 5.63 -9.92
CA ALA A 49 -28.80 6.25 -8.68
C ALA A 49 -29.17 7.76 -8.59
N TYR A 50 -29.45 8.42 -9.71
CA TYR A 50 -29.83 9.83 -9.73
C TYR A 50 -31.31 10.04 -9.38
N ASP A 51 -32.20 9.37 -10.11
CA ASP A 51 -33.64 9.56 -9.97
C ASP A 51 -34.16 9.01 -8.64
N LEU A 52 -33.55 7.93 -8.15
CA LEU A 52 -33.92 7.27 -6.91
C LEU A 52 -33.16 7.79 -5.67
N LYS A 53 -32.45 8.91 -5.79
CA LYS A 53 -31.62 9.47 -4.68
C LYS A 53 -32.39 9.58 -3.36
N SER A 54 -33.57 10.16 -3.37
CA SER A 54 -34.38 10.38 -2.16
C SER A 54 -34.78 9.03 -1.53
N LEU A 55 -35.18 8.05 -2.34
CA LEU A 55 -35.52 6.70 -1.90
C LEU A 55 -34.30 5.98 -1.33
N ILE A 56 -33.15 6.05 -2.02
CA ILE A 56 -31.89 5.46 -1.57
C ILE A 56 -31.52 5.98 -0.17
N LEU A 57 -31.61 7.31 0.05
CA LEU A 57 -31.27 7.92 1.34
C LEU A 57 -32.26 7.51 2.45
N LYS A 58 -33.54 7.46 2.14
CA LYS A 58 -34.58 7.06 3.09
C LYS A 58 -34.46 5.59 3.50
N ASP A 59 -34.33 4.69 2.53
CA ASP A 59 -34.27 3.25 2.74
C ASP A 59 -33.04 2.80 3.56
N ASN A 60 -31.94 3.54 3.44
CA ASN A 60 -30.64 3.17 4.00
C ASN A 60 -30.23 4.02 5.21
N LYS A 61 -31.17 4.80 5.78
CA LYS A 61 -30.89 5.63 6.95
C LYS A 61 -30.56 4.76 8.16
N ASN A 62 -29.45 5.07 8.83
CA ASN A 62 -28.94 4.35 10.01
C ASN A 62 -28.69 2.85 9.80
N LYS A 63 -28.49 2.41 8.56
CA LYS A 63 -28.14 1.03 8.24
C LYS A 63 -26.67 0.94 7.86
N SER A 64 -26.00 -0.09 8.37
CA SER A 64 -24.65 -0.49 7.96
C SER A 64 -24.72 -1.63 6.95
N GLY A 65 -23.73 -1.70 6.06
CA GLY A 65 -23.70 -2.76 5.06
C GLY A 65 -22.73 -2.52 3.91
N ILE A 66 -22.80 -3.45 2.95
CA ILE A 66 -21.96 -3.49 1.75
C ILE A 66 -22.81 -3.05 0.57
N TYR A 67 -22.25 -2.17 -0.26
CA TYR A 67 -22.92 -1.66 -1.46
C TYR A 67 -22.03 -1.77 -2.70
N LYS A 68 -22.67 -1.82 -3.85
CA LYS A 68 -22.06 -1.92 -5.16
C LYS A 68 -22.62 -0.84 -6.09
N PHE A 69 -21.74 -0.04 -6.69
CA PHE A 69 -22.07 0.83 -7.82
C PHE A 69 -21.65 0.16 -9.11
N THR A 70 -22.54 -0.02 -10.07
CA THR A 70 -22.21 -0.58 -11.38
C THR A 70 -22.48 0.46 -12.45
N ASN A 71 -21.50 0.70 -13.31
CA ASN A 71 -21.62 1.57 -14.47
C ASN A 71 -22.30 0.79 -15.61
N LYS A 72 -23.46 1.23 -16.02
CA LYS A 72 -24.28 0.61 -17.09
C LYS A 72 -23.58 0.63 -18.46
N LEU A 73 -22.71 1.62 -18.72
CA LEU A 73 -22.08 1.82 -20.02
C LEU A 73 -20.94 0.84 -20.29
N ASN A 74 -20.20 0.43 -19.25
CA ASN A 74 -18.99 -0.38 -19.43
C ASN A 74 -18.92 -1.60 -18.49
N GLY A 75 -19.97 -1.84 -17.69
CA GLY A 75 -20.04 -2.96 -16.74
C GLY A 75 -19.07 -2.87 -15.55
N ASN A 76 -18.20 -1.87 -15.49
CA ASN A 76 -17.27 -1.70 -14.39
C ASN A 76 -18.01 -1.34 -13.10
N PHE A 77 -17.55 -1.86 -11.98
CA PHE A 77 -18.22 -1.66 -10.71
C PHE A 77 -17.23 -1.42 -9.55
N TYR A 78 -17.78 -0.84 -8.50
CA TYR A 78 -17.11 -0.53 -7.23
C TYR A 78 -17.86 -1.17 -6.08
N ILE A 79 -17.15 -1.73 -5.13
CA ILE A 79 -17.69 -2.25 -3.87
C ILE A 79 -17.14 -1.39 -2.72
N GLY A 80 -18.00 -1.11 -1.77
CA GLY A 80 -17.61 -0.41 -0.56
C GLY A 80 -18.50 -0.75 0.62
N SER A 81 -18.04 -0.40 1.80
CA SER A 81 -18.77 -0.56 3.05
C SER A 81 -19.06 0.78 3.73
N SER A 82 -20.05 0.81 4.59
CA SER A 82 -20.34 1.96 5.44
C SER A 82 -21.05 1.57 6.73
N LYS A 83 -20.69 2.26 7.81
CA LYS A 83 -21.40 2.21 9.08
C LYS A 83 -22.81 2.81 9.00
N ASP A 84 -22.98 3.80 8.13
CA ASP A 84 -24.25 4.45 7.82
C ASP A 84 -24.27 4.72 6.32
N LEU A 85 -25.02 3.89 5.60
CA LEU A 85 -25.12 3.90 4.14
C LEU A 85 -25.69 5.23 3.63
N SER A 86 -26.74 5.77 4.31
CA SER A 86 -27.36 7.03 3.92
C SER A 86 -26.34 8.19 3.98
N LYS A 87 -25.59 8.32 5.08
CA LYS A 87 -24.53 9.34 5.19
C LYS A 87 -23.43 9.15 4.15
N ARG A 88 -23.11 7.91 3.81
CA ARG A 88 -22.14 7.62 2.74
C ARG A 88 -22.64 8.07 1.38
N PHE A 89 -23.92 7.79 1.07
CA PHE A 89 -24.53 8.17 -0.22
C PHE A 89 -24.73 9.69 -0.34
N ILE A 90 -25.06 10.39 0.76
CA ILE A 90 -25.07 11.87 0.76
C ILE A 90 -23.72 12.41 0.27
N LYS A 91 -22.60 11.86 0.74
CA LYS A 91 -21.26 12.27 0.28
C LYS A 91 -21.05 12.01 -1.21
N TYR A 92 -21.46 10.85 -1.72
CA TYR A 92 -21.36 10.58 -3.15
C TYR A 92 -22.22 11.50 -3.99
N PHE A 93 -23.44 11.83 -3.56
CA PHE A 93 -24.34 12.74 -4.27
C PHE A 93 -23.98 14.23 -4.13
N ASN A 94 -23.00 14.56 -3.32
CA ASN A 94 -22.49 15.92 -3.20
C ASN A 94 -21.33 16.15 -4.19
N LEU A 95 -21.62 16.90 -5.27
CA LEU A 95 -20.63 17.19 -6.32
C LEU A 95 -19.39 17.90 -5.78
N SER A 96 -19.55 18.86 -4.87
CA SER A 96 -18.42 19.57 -4.27
C SER A 96 -17.51 18.58 -3.51
N TYR A 97 -18.10 17.67 -2.75
CA TYR A 97 -17.33 16.67 -2.02
C TYR A 97 -16.58 15.71 -2.95
N ILE A 98 -17.23 15.13 -3.94
CA ILE A 98 -16.57 14.15 -4.83
C ILE A 98 -15.56 14.81 -5.77
N SER A 99 -15.71 16.10 -6.08
CA SER A 99 -14.73 16.85 -6.86
C SER A 99 -13.41 17.03 -6.12
N THR A 100 -13.43 17.16 -4.79
CA THR A 100 -12.20 17.27 -3.98
C THR A 100 -11.47 15.94 -3.84
N VAL A 101 -12.20 14.83 -3.75
CA VAL A 101 -11.64 13.47 -3.60
C VAL A 101 -11.52 12.70 -4.93
N LYS A 102 -11.90 13.28 -6.06
CA LYS A 102 -11.91 12.63 -7.39
C LYS A 102 -10.57 12.01 -7.78
N ASN A 103 -9.47 12.61 -7.36
CA ASN A 103 -8.13 12.11 -7.68
C ASN A 103 -7.73 10.91 -6.81
N ASN A 104 -8.43 10.66 -5.72
CA ASN A 104 -8.13 9.58 -4.76
C ASN A 104 -9.03 8.37 -4.93
N LEU A 105 -10.28 8.58 -5.38
CA LEU A 105 -11.27 7.51 -5.53
C LEU A 105 -11.67 7.34 -7.00
N THR A 106 -11.44 6.15 -7.54
CA THR A 106 -11.79 5.81 -8.93
C THR A 106 -13.29 5.93 -9.17
N ILE A 107 -14.12 5.50 -8.20
CA ILE A 107 -15.57 5.63 -8.30
C ILE A 107 -16.02 7.09 -8.37
N SER A 108 -15.42 8.01 -7.61
CA SER A 108 -15.76 9.45 -7.67
C SER A 108 -15.47 10.03 -9.06
N ARG A 109 -14.33 9.68 -9.66
CA ARG A 109 -14.00 10.06 -11.04
C ARG A 109 -14.97 9.49 -12.06
N ALA A 110 -15.38 8.24 -11.86
CA ALA A 110 -16.34 7.58 -12.75
C ALA A 110 -17.74 8.22 -12.65
N LEU A 111 -18.23 8.53 -11.44
CA LEU A 111 -19.50 9.21 -11.22
C LEU A 111 -19.52 10.61 -11.86
N ILE A 112 -18.42 11.36 -11.78
CA ILE A 112 -18.29 12.66 -12.43
C ILE A 112 -18.27 12.52 -13.96
N LYS A 113 -17.48 11.55 -14.47
CA LYS A 113 -17.29 11.36 -15.91
C LYS A 113 -18.53 10.86 -16.64
N TYR A 114 -19.23 9.89 -16.07
CA TYR A 114 -20.32 9.19 -16.74
C TYR A 114 -21.71 9.66 -16.28
N GLY A 115 -21.81 10.44 -15.20
CA GLY A 115 -23.06 10.86 -14.60
C GLY A 115 -23.73 9.76 -13.77
N TYR A 116 -24.49 10.15 -12.74
CA TYR A 116 -25.14 9.21 -11.80
C TYR A 116 -26.25 8.39 -12.44
N SER A 117 -26.95 8.89 -13.45
CA SER A 117 -28.01 8.19 -14.18
C SER A 117 -27.53 6.90 -14.86
N ASN A 118 -26.24 6.87 -15.21
CA ASN A 118 -25.59 5.71 -15.80
C ASN A 118 -25.05 4.70 -14.76
N PHE A 119 -25.43 4.86 -13.50
CA PHE A 119 -25.04 3.92 -12.45
C PHE A 119 -26.25 3.29 -11.80
N THR A 120 -26.19 1.96 -11.60
CA THR A 120 -27.04 1.25 -10.66
C THR A 120 -26.39 1.27 -9.29
N LEU A 121 -27.20 1.22 -8.25
CA LEU A 121 -26.76 1.03 -6.87
C LEU A 121 -27.42 -0.21 -6.28
N GLU A 122 -26.63 -1.11 -5.80
CA GLU A 122 -27.08 -2.33 -5.14
C GLU A 122 -26.60 -2.33 -3.68
N ILE A 123 -27.47 -2.68 -2.75
CA ILE A 123 -27.06 -3.05 -1.40
C ILE A 123 -26.91 -4.57 -1.41
N LEU A 124 -25.67 -5.04 -1.35
CA LEU A 124 -25.37 -6.47 -1.40
C LEU A 124 -25.83 -7.13 -0.11
N GLU A 125 -25.54 -6.50 1.03
CA GLU A 125 -25.85 -7.03 2.34
C GLU A 125 -25.94 -5.92 3.38
N TYR A 126 -26.90 -6.03 4.32
CA TYR A 126 -26.91 -5.28 5.56
C TYR A 126 -26.22 -6.13 6.63
N CYS A 127 -25.22 -5.59 7.30
CA CYS A 127 -24.46 -6.31 8.30
C CYS A 127 -24.04 -5.40 9.47
N GLU A 128 -23.74 -6.01 10.61
CA GLU A 128 -23.31 -5.31 11.80
C GLU A 128 -21.86 -4.80 11.70
N LEU A 129 -21.53 -3.79 12.51
CA LEU A 129 -20.23 -3.13 12.47
C LEU A 129 -19.02 -4.05 12.71
N PRO A 130 -19.06 -5.02 13.63
CA PRO A 130 -17.91 -5.89 13.89
C PRO A 130 -17.48 -6.73 12.67
N VAL A 131 -18.43 -7.11 11.83
CA VAL A 131 -18.17 -7.98 10.66
C VAL A 131 -18.09 -7.21 9.34
N LEU A 132 -18.29 -5.89 9.38
CA LEU A 132 -18.40 -5.04 8.19
C LEU A 132 -17.19 -5.15 7.25
N LEU A 133 -15.98 -5.11 7.80
CA LEU A 133 -14.73 -5.20 7.00
C LEU A 133 -14.50 -6.62 6.44
N ASP A 134 -14.82 -7.65 7.21
CA ASP A 134 -14.69 -9.04 6.76
C ASP A 134 -15.68 -9.32 5.61
N ARG A 135 -16.92 -8.75 5.70
CA ARG A 135 -17.90 -8.86 4.61
C ARG A 135 -17.50 -8.07 3.38
N GLU A 136 -16.93 -6.86 3.53
CA GLU A 136 -16.35 -6.11 2.41
C GLU A 136 -15.26 -6.92 1.72
N GLN A 137 -14.31 -7.49 2.48
CA GLN A 137 -13.24 -8.33 1.94
C GLN A 137 -13.80 -9.54 1.18
N TYR A 138 -14.79 -10.22 1.75
CA TYR A 138 -15.44 -11.34 1.08
C TYR A 138 -15.95 -10.97 -0.32
N TYR A 139 -16.66 -9.81 -0.45
CA TYR A 139 -17.18 -9.37 -1.75
C TYR A 139 -16.08 -8.87 -2.69
N LEU A 140 -15.01 -8.27 -2.18
CA LEU A 140 -13.85 -7.87 -2.98
C LEU A 140 -13.15 -9.08 -3.60
N ASP A 141 -12.95 -10.15 -2.83
CA ASP A 141 -12.29 -11.37 -3.30
C ASP A 141 -13.16 -12.13 -4.29
N LEU A 142 -14.47 -12.20 -4.01
CA LEU A 142 -15.43 -12.93 -4.83
C LEU A 142 -15.67 -12.24 -6.18
N LEU A 143 -15.89 -10.93 -6.19
CA LEU A 143 -16.34 -10.18 -7.36
C LEU A 143 -15.23 -9.46 -8.11
N ARG A 144 -14.09 -9.20 -7.48
CA ARG A 144 -12.91 -8.53 -8.06
C ARG A 144 -13.24 -7.22 -8.79
N PRO A 145 -13.80 -6.22 -8.09
CA PRO A 145 -14.29 -4.98 -8.71
C PRO A 145 -13.19 -4.19 -9.41
N SER A 146 -13.46 -3.69 -10.62
CA SER A 146 -12.50 -2.95 -11.44
C SER A 146 -12.23 -1.53 -10.94
N TYR A 147 -13.16 -0.91 -10.21
CA TYR A 147 -12.98 0.42 -9.64
C TYR A 147 -12.32 0.43 -8.25
N ASN A 148 -12.09 -0.72 -7.63
CA ASN A 148 -11.35 -0.81 -6.37
C ASN A 148 -9.86 -1.00 -6.65
N ILE A 149 -9.05 0.04 -6.34
CA ILE A 149 -7.60 -0.02 -6.44
C ILE A 149 -7.00 -0.84 -5.28
N ALA A 150 -7.52 -0.60 -4.07
CA ALA A 150 -7.15 -1.37 -2.89
C ALA A 150 -7.82 -2.75 -2.92
N LYS A 151 -7.02 -3.80 -2.80
CA LYS A 151 -7.49 -5.19 -2.74
C LYS A 151 -7.86 -5.65 -1.34
N ILE A 152 -7.45 -4.89 -0.32
CA ILE A 152 -7.69 -5.19 1.09
C ILE A 152 -8.66 -4.17 1.65
N ALA A 153 -9.77 -4.65 2.22
CA ALA A 153 -10.81 -3.82 2.83
C ALA A 153 -10.23 -2.96 3.95
N GLY A 154 -10.61 -1.68 3.97
CA GLY A 154 -10.15 -0.73 4.99
C GLY A 154 -8.67 -0.38 4.96
N SER A 155 -7.89 -0.89 4.02
CA SER A 155 -6.44 -0.66 3.95
C SER A 155 -5.99 -0.20 2.57
N THR A 156 -4.99 0.69 2.55
CA THR A 156 -4.24 1.07 1.32
C THR A 156 -2.93 0.30 1.19
N LEU A 157 -2.72 -0.73 2.02
CA LEU A 157 -1.53 -1.57 1.96
C LEU A 157 -1.39 -2.22 0.58
N GLY A 158 -0.20 -2.14 0.00
CA GLY A 158 0.09 -2.70 -1.32
C GLY A 158 -0.34 -1.82 -2.52
N VAL A 159 -1.02 -0.68 -2.28
CA VAL A 159 -1.32 0.28 -3.35
C VAL A 159 -0.08 1.13 -3.65
N PRO A 160 0.52 1.02 -4.85
CA PRO A 160 1.71 1.79 -5.19
C PRO A 160 1.37 3.28 -5.30
N LYS A 161 2.19 4.12 -4.68
CA LYS A 161 2.11 5.58 -4.86
C LYS A 161 2.71 5.95 -6.21
N SER A 162 2.14 6.99 -6.87
CA SER A 162 2.70 7.53 -8.10
C SER A 162 4.12 8.07 -7.87
N ASP A 163 4.95 8.07 -8.92
CA ASP A 163 6.33 8.55 -8.81
C ASP A 163 6.40 10.04 -8.48
N GLU A 164 5.43 10.82 -8.95
CA GLU A 164 5.27 12.23 -8.56
C GLU A 164 5.03 12.37 -7.05
N THR A 165 4.15 11.53 -6.47
CA THR A 165 3.88 11.53 -5.03
C THR A 165 5.12 11.10 -4.24
N LYS A 166 5.85 10.08 -4.70
CA LYS A 166 7.13 9.65 -4.10
C LYS A 166 8.17 10.78 -4.13
N ALA A 167 8.29 11.49 -5.26
CA ALA A 167 9.20 12.62 -5.40
C ALA A 167 8.84 13.78 -4.46
N LYS A 168 7.56 14.11 -4.31
CA LYS A 168 7.09 15.13 -3.35
C LYS A 168 7.42 14.74 -1.90
N ILE A 169 7.17 13.49 -1.51
CA ILE A 169 7.51 12.96 -0.18
C ILE A 169 9.02 13.02 0.04
N SER A 170 9.81 12.55 -0.92
CA SER A 170 11.27 12.60 -0.84
C SER A 170 11.80 14.03 -0.68
N LYS A 171 11.27 14.97 -1.46
CA LYS A 171 11.66 16.39 -1.36
C LYS A 171 11.30 16.99 0.00
N SER A 172 10.12 16.70 0.53
CA SER A 172 9.68 17.24 1.83
C SER A 172 10.45 16.65 3.02
N LEU A 173 10.91 15.40 2.91
CA LEU A 173 11.65 14.71 3.98
C LEU A 173 13.18 14.90 3.87
N LYS A 174 13.66 15.42 2.76
CA LYS A 174 15.11 15.61 2.53
C LYS A 174 15.68 16.59 3.56
N GLY A 175 16.61 16.10 4.40
CA GLY A 175 17.27 16.89 5.43
C GLY A 175 16.49 17.04 6.74
N VAL A 176 15.18 16.71 6.78
CA VAL A 176 14.36 16.87 8.00
C VAL A 176 14.89 16.01 9.16
N TYR A 177 15.36 14.81 8.84
CA TYR A 177 15.89 13.85 9.81
C TYR A 177 17.40 13.61 9.63
N ALA A 178 18.15 14.58 9.10
CA ALA A 178 19.58 14.45 8.87
C ALA A 178 20.39 15.10 9.99
N GLY A 179 21.50 14.46 10.40
CA GLY A 179 22.38 14.98 11.44
C GLY A 179 21.67 15.27 12.75
N GLU A 180 21.86 16.44 13.31
CA GLU A 180 21.31 16.87 14.61
C GLU A 180 19.76 16.95 14.63
N ASN A 181 19.11 17.08 13.46
CA ASN A 181 17.66 17.09 13.37
C ASN A 181 17.04 15.68 13.51
N SER A 182 17.86 14.63 13.50
CA SER A 182 17.36 13.27 13.69
C SER A 182 16.98 13.03 15.15
N PRO A 183 15.77 12.48 15.44
CA PRO A 183 15.39 12.07 16.80
C PRO A 183 16.34 11.04 17.43
N LEU A 184 17.16 10.38 16.59
CA LEU A 184 18.14 9.38 17.01
C LEU A 184 19.59 9.94 17.07
N PHE A 185 19.77 11.23 16.78
CA PHE A 185 21.09 11.84 16.82
C PHE A 185 21.66 11.77 18.23
N GLY A 186 22.90 11.32 18.36
CA GLY A 186 23.57 11.16 19.66
C GLY A 186 23.07 10.00 20.52
N ARG A 187 22.04 9.24 20.08
CA ARG A 187 21.60 8.04 20.78
C ARG A 187 22.44 6.84 20.39
N THR A 188 22.97 6.15 21.38
CA THR A 188 23.64 4.85 21.23
C THR A 188 22.78 3.75 21.81
N HIS A 189 22.90 2.54 21.28
CA HIS A 189 22.26 1.39 21.88
C HIS A 189 22.89 1.09 23.24
N THR A 190 22.12 0.52 24.16
CA THR A 190 22.64 0.02 25.42
C THR A 190 23.62 -1.13 25.16
N GLU A 191 24.58 -1.32 26.07
CA GLU A 191 25.57 -2.40 25.98
C GLU A 191 24.91 -3.78 25.80
N GLU A 192 23.82 -4.03 26.52
CA GLU A 192 23.03 -5.25 26.40
C GLU A 192 22.46 -5.44 24.98
N THR A 193 21.91 -4.37 24.38
CA THR A 193 21.40 -4.39 23.01
C THR A 193 22.52 -4.66 22.01
N LEU A 194 23.67 -4.02 22.16
CA LEU A 194 24.85 -4.24 21.32
C LEU A 194 25.33 -5.69 21.38
N LEU A 195 25.30 -6.27 22.57
CA LEU A 195 25.71 -7.66 22.80
C LEU A 195 24.73 -8.65 22.14
N LEU A 196 23.41 -8.36 22.23
CA LEU A 196 22.36 -9.16 21.56
C LEU A 196 22.49 -9.07 20.03
N MET A 197 22.71 -7.88 19.48
CA MET A 197 22.96 -7.66 18.04
C MET A 197 24.21 -8.43 17.57
N SER A 198 25.30 -8.34 18.33
CA SER A 198 26.54 -9.07 18.04
C SER A 198 26.31 -10.57 17.98
N LYS A 199 25.65 -11.13 19.01
CA LYS A 199 25.32 -12.57 19.06
C LYS A 199 24.41 -13.01 17.91
N ALA A 200 23.43 -12.19 17.53
CA ALA A 200 22.52 -12.49 16.43
C ALA A 200 23.22 -12.57 15.07
N HIS A 201 24.37 -11.91 14.92
CA HIS A 201 25.14 -11.88 13.65
C HIS A 201 26.42 -12.73 13.70
N GLN A 202 26.65 -13.53 14.75
CA GLN A 202 27.84 -14.36 14.88
C GLN A 202 27.63 -15.78 14.30
N GLY A 203 28.70 -16.32 13.71
CA GLY A 203 28.75 -17.71 13.25
C GLY A 203 27.58 -18.06 12.32
N THR A 204 26.97 -19.19 12.54
CA THR A 204 25.86 -19.74 11.74
C THR A 204 24.59 -18.88 11.75
N ASN A 205 24.42 -17.99 12.73
CA ASN A 205 23.29 -17.08 12.79
C ASN A 205 23.41 -15.94 11.75
N ASN A 206 24.61 -15.70 11.25
CA ASN A 206 24.82 -14.71 10.20
C ASN A 206 24.32 -15.26 8.86
N ILE A 207 23.40 -14.54 8.20
CA ILE A 207 22.84 -14.92 6.88
C ILE A 207 23.93 -15.12 5.84
N MET A 208 25.09 -14.45 6.00
CA MET A 208 26.23 -14.53 5.08
C MET A 208 27.26 -15.58 5.50
N TYR A 209 27.05 -16.28 6.62
CA TYR A 209 27.99 -17.30 7.10
C TYR A 209 28.16 -18.43 6.05
N GLY A 210 29.42 -18.75 5.74
CA GLY A 210 29.76 -19.74 4.74
C GLY A 210 29.51 -19.35 3.27
N LYS A 211 28.93 -18.15 3.01
CA LYS A 211 28.70 -17.65 1.66
C LYS A 211 29.91 -16.87 1.16
N THR A 212 30.43 -17.22 0.02
CA THR A 212 31.48 -16.48 -0.68
C THR A 212 30.89 -15.78 -1.92
N HIS A 213 31.44 -14.62 -2.24
CA HIS A 213 31.06 -13.95 -3.48
C HIS A 213 31.46 -14.81 -4.70
N THR A 214 30.61 -14.78 -5.75
CA THR A 214 30.95 -15.38 -7.03
C THR A 214 32.23 -14.75 -7.60
N GLU A 215 32.97 -15.47 -8.44
CA GLU A 215 34.20 -14.95 -9.08
C GLU A 215 33.94 -13.68 -9.89
N GLN A 216 32.77 -13.62 -10.53
CA GLN A 216 32.30 -12.42 -11.23
C GLN A 216 32.16 -11.21 -10.30
N THR A 217 31.55 -11.40 -9.11
CA THR A 217 31.41 -10.35 -8.10
C THR A 217 32.76 -9.95 -7.53
N LYS A 218 33.67 -10.90 -7.27
CA LYS A 218 35.03 -10.63 -6.81
C LYS A 218 35.82 -9.80 -7.84
N LEU A 219 35.67 -10.13 -9.13
CA LEU A 219 36.29 -9.37 -10.21
C LEU A 219 35.75 -7.93 -10.28
N LEU A 220 34.44 -7.73 -10.20
CA LEU A 220 33.83 -6.40 -10.16
C LEU A 220 34.30 -5.57 -8.98
N MET A 221 34.40 -6.15 -7.80
CA MET A 221 34.96 -5.50 -6.62
C MET A 221 36.41 -5.07 -6.79
N ARG A 222 37.22 -5.94 -7.41
CA ARG A 222 38.63 -5.66 -7.76
C ARG A 222 38.73 -4.49 -8.72
N LEU A 223 37.94 -4.50 -9.79
CA LEU A 223 37.88 -3.41 -10.78
C LEU A 223 37.43 -2.06 -10.16
N ARG A 224 36.43 -2.08 -9.28
CA ARG A 224 35.97 -0.87 -8.54
C ARG A 224 37.10 -0.32 -7.67
N ARG A 225 37.84 -1.18 -6.97
CA ARG A 225 38.98 -0.78 -6.13
C ARG A 225 40.08 -0.13 -6.98
N LEU A 226 40.44 -0.73 -8.12
CA LEU A 226 41.40 -0.16 -9.05
C LEU A 226 40.97 1.19 -9.62
N LYS A 227 39.68 1.37 -9.98
CA LYS A 227 39.16 2.66 -10.42
C LYS A 227 39.28 3.72 -9.32
N LYS A 228 38.99 3.37 -8.06
CA LYS A 228 39.11 4.28 -6.90
C LYS A 228 40.58 4.70 -6.69
N VAL A 229 41.50 3.75 -6.75
CA VAL A 229 42.94 4.02 -6.63
C VAL A 229 43.43 4.95 -7.76
N LYS A 230 43.06 4.64 -9.03
CA LYS A 230 43.40 5.52 -10.17
C LYS A 230 42.88 6.96 -9.99
N LEU A 231 41.66 7.10 -9.46
CA LEU A 231 41.06 8.42 -9.20
C LEU A 231 41.80 9.16 -8.09
N MET A 232 42.22 8.48 -7.03
CA MET A 232 43.02 9.06 -5.95
C MET A 232 44.38 9.53 -6.46
N LEU A 233 45.08 8.71 -7.23
CA LEU A 233 46.39 9.07 -7.83
C LEU A 233 46.26 10.29 -8.76
N ARG A 234 45.18 10.36 -9.56
CA ARG A 234 44.93 11.56 -10.40
C ARG A 234 44.71 12.83 -9.56
N LYS A 235 43.99 12.72 -8.44
CA LYS A 235 43.78 13.86 -7.53
C LYS A 235 45.11 14.31 -6.89
N GLN A 236 45.90 13.37 -6.41
CA GLN A 236 47.23 13.68 -5.87
C GLN A 236 48.15 14.36 -6.87
N LYS A 237 48.21 13.84 -8.12
CA LYS A 237 48.97 14.44 -9.19
C LYS A 237 48.58 15.90 -9.48
N LYS A 238 47.26 16.16 -9.56
CA LYS A 238 46.74 17.51 -9.76
C LYS A 238 47.06 18.44 -8.57
N GLN A 239 47.02 17.92 -7.37
CA GLN A 239 47.36 18.68 -6.17
C GLN A 239 48.84 19.04 -6.13
N SER A 240 49.73 18.09 -6.44
CA SER A 240 51.18 18.32 -6.56
C SER A 240 51.51 19.33 -7.65
N GLN A 241 50.87 19.26 -8.82
CA GLN A 241 51.05 20.26 -9.87
C GLN A 241 50.65 21.65 -9.42
N ARG A 242 49.49 21.82 -8.78
CA ARG A 242 49.08 23.12 -8.24
C ARG A 242 50.05 23.67 -7.18
N GLN A 243 50.59 22.80 -6.34
CA GLN A 243 51.59 23.22 -5.34
C GLN A 243 52.89 23.67 -6.01
N MET A 244 53.33 23.02 -7.07
CA MET A 244 54.51 23.42 -7.84
C MET A 244 54.30 24.76 -8.56
N GLU A 245 53.12 24.93 -9.18
CA GLU A 245 52.74 26.20 -9.83
C GLU A 245 52.70 27.36 -8.81
N GLN A 246 52.14 27.14 -7.64
CA GLN A 246 52.13 28.16 -6.56
C GLN A 246 53.55 28.51 -6.08
N ARG A 247 54.43 27.52 -5.90
CA ARG A 247 55.81 27.75 -5.55
C ARG A 247 56.56 28.53 -6.62
N PHE A 248 56.29 28.21 -7.88
CA PHE A 248 56.91 28.91 -9.01
C PHE A 248 56.49 30.37 -9.08
N ILE A 249 55.19 30.65 -8.89
CA ILE A 249 54.65 32.02 -8.83
C ILE A 249 55.25 32.79 -7.65
N CYS A 250 55.37 32.19 -6.47
CA CYS A 250 56.01 32.82 -5.32
C CYS A 250 57.51 33.16 -5.55
N MET A 251 58.25 32.32 -6.31
CA MET A 251 59.64 32.58 -6.64
C MET A 251 59.79 33.70 -7.69
N GLN A 252 58.80 33.96 -8.53
CA GLN A 252 58.84 35.05 -9.50
C GLN A 252 58.45 36.41 -8.92
N LEU A 253 57.81 36.42 -7.76
CA LEU A 253 57.35 37.62 -7.08
C LEU A 253 58.27 38.08 -5.94
N ALA A 254 59.30 37.31 -5.62
CA ALA A 254 60.38 37.64 -4.68
C ALA A 254 61.63 38.20 -5.41
#